data_e2d03e92e1fe168b2d3412d0aa77117a
#
_entry.id   e2d03e92e1fe168b2d3412d0aa77117a
#
_cell.length_a   1.000
_cell.length_b   1.000
_cell.length_c   1.000
_cell.angle_alpha   90.00
_cell.angle_beta   90.00
_cell.angle_gamma   90.00
#
_symmetry.space_group_name_H-M   'P 1'
#
loop_
_entity.id
_entity.type
_entity.pdbx_description
1 polymer ?
#
loop_
_entity_poly.entity_id
_entity_poly.type
_entity_poly.pdbx_seq_one_letter_code
_entity_poly.pdbx_strand_id
1 'polypeptide(L)'
;MNKTDTIDHIALSADLSKEAAGRVMDAFEARLKAHISEGKRVVFRGFGSFSRGLPAQKTGRNPRTGKPITYTAYHKPKSLPAVGETTLRNEIAADAQVSLDEAGRALAALRAAITTSMRKGGIATFYGFGRFYVGKRSARNGRNPRTGASVLIRAARVPRFRASKTGNAGGKFSAGERLKAAVN
;
A
#
# COMPACT_ATOMS: atom_id res chain seq x y z
N MET A 1 11.83 10.91 3.23
CA MET A 1 11.99 9.90 4.29
C MET A 1 12.40 8.59 3.61
N ASN A 2 13.51 8.04 4.00
CA ASN A 2 14.05 6.76 3.53
C ASN A 2 13.80 5.65 4.57
N LYS A 3 14.33 4.45 4.33
CA LYS A 3 14.17 3.30 5.24
C LYS A 3 14.85 3.55 6.59
N THR A 4 16.05 4.12 6.60
CA THR A 4 16.80 4.44 7.81
C THR A 4 16.05 5.46 8.68
N ASP A 5 15.59 6.55 8.08
CA ASP A 5 14.77 7.56 8.79
C ASP A 5 13.50 6.94 9.41
N THR A 6 12.93 5.94 8.72
CA THR A 6 11.74 5.24 9.21
C THR A 6 12.07 4.33 10.38
N ILE A 7 13.20 3.61 10.31
CA ILE A 7 13.68 2.76 11.41
C ILE A 7 13.96 3.62 12.65
N ASP A 8 14.63 4.75 12.49
CA ASP A 8 14.88 5.69 13.60
C ASP A 8 13.57 6.21 14.22
N HIS A 9 12.59 6.55 13.38
CA HIS A 9 11.27 6.95 13.87
C HIS A 9 10.54 5.83 14.61
N ILE A 10 10.59 4.60 14.10
CA ILE A 10 9.97 3.43 14.75
C ILE A 10 10.66 3.17 16.09
N ALA A 11 11.99 3.16 16.13
CA ALA A 11 12.77 2.93 17.34
C ALA A 11 12.36 3.92 18.44
N LEU A 12 12.33 5.20 18.12
CA LEU A 12 11.95 6.26 19.06
C LEU A 12 10.48 6.20 19.48
N SER A 13 9.57 5.97 18.54
CA SER A 13 8.11 6.03 18.82
C SER A 13 7.55 4.75 19.43
N ALA A 14 8.19 3.61 19.24
CA ALA A 14 7.77 2.32 19.77
C ALA A 14 8.60 1.86 20.97
N ASP A 15 9.56 2.67 21.41
CA ASP A 15 10.51 2.33 22.48
C ASP A 15 11.21 0.98 22.19
N LEU A 16 11.90 0.94 21.05
CA LEU A 16 12.65 -0.21 20.57
C LEU A 16 14.11 0.16 20.28
N SER A 17 15.01 -0.80 20.36
CA SER A 17 16.35 -0.61 19.80
C SER A 17 16.27 -0.45 18.28
N LYS A 18 17.22 0.26 17.67
CA LYS A 18 17.28 0.41 16.19
C LYS A 18 17.36 -0.94 15.47
N GLU A 19 18.06 -1.91 16.08
CA GLU A 19 18.17 -3.26 15.54
C GLU A 19 16.81 -3.97 15.53
N ALA A 20 16.06 -3.90 16.64
CA ALA A 20 14.71 -4.46 16.72
C ALA A 20 13.76 -3.78 15.74
N ALA A 21 13.79 -2.46 15.66
CA ALA A 21 13.01 -1.69 14.68
C ALA A 21 13.37 -2.07 13.22
N GLY A 22 14.65 -2.32 12.96
CA GLY A 22 15.13 -2.82 11.66
C GLY A 22 14.55 -4.19 11.32
N ARG A 23 14.61 -5.15 12.26
CA ARG A 23 14.02 -6.49 12.08
C ARG A 23 12.51 -6.42 11.84
N VAL A 24 11.80 -5.58 12.59
CA VAL A 24 10.36 -5.36 12.38
C VAL A 24 10.09 -4.82 10.99
N MET A 25 10.89 -3.87 10.50
CA MET A 25 10.72 -3.30 9.17
C MET A 25 10.97 -4.34 8.06
N ASP A 26 12.01 -5.17 8.22
CA ASP A 26 12.33 -6.25 7.28
C ASP A 26 11.26 -7.33 7.27
N ALA A 27 10.79 -7.76 8.44
CA ALA A 27 9.69 -8.71 8.59
C ALA A 27 8.39 -8.16 7.95
N PHE A 28 8.08 -6.88 8.18
CA PHE A 28 6.93 -6.21 7.55
C PHE A 28 7.00 -6.27 6.02
N GLU A 29 8.14 -5.90 5.43
CA GLU A 29 8.31 -5.93 3.98
C GLU A 29 8.21 -7.36 3.43
N ALA A 30 8.82 -8.34 4.09
CA ALA A 30 8.81 -9.74 3.69
C ALA A 30 7.41 -10.34 3.74
N ARG A 31 6.70 -10.18 4.86
CA ARG A 31 5.33 -10.71 5.02
C ARG A 31 4.33 -10.05 4.09
N LEU A 32 4.43 -8.74 3.90
CA LEU A 32 3.56 -8.04 2.97
C LEU A 32 3.78 -8.51 1.52
N LYS A 33 5.03 -8.72 1.10
CA LYS A 33 5.36 -9.28 -0.22
C LYS A 33 4.84 -10.71 -0.37
N ALA A 34 5.01 -11.56 0.65
CA ALA A 34 4.54 -12.95 0.63
C ALA A 34 3.02 -13.02 0.44
N HIS A 35 2.26 -12.34 1.28
CA HIS A 35 0.79 -12.32 1.18
C HIS A 35 0.27 -11.77 -0.15
N ILE A 36 0.90 -10.70 -0.67
CA ILE A 36 0.54 -10.14 -1.98
C ILE A 36 0.85 -11.14 -3.10
N SER A 37 1.96 -11.87 -3.02
CA SER A 37 2.35 -12.88 -4.01
C SER A 37 1.40 -14.08 -4.00
N GLU A 38 0.89 -14.46 -2.85
CA GLU A 38 -0.16 -15.49 -2.68
C GLU A 38 -1.56 -15.03 -3.13
N GLY A 39 -1.68 -13.81 -3.63
CA GLY A 39 -2.97 -13.26 -4.08
C GLY A 39 -3.87 -12.78 -2.94
N LYS A 40 -3.35 -12.66 -1.73
CA LYS A 40 -4.10 -12.14 -0.58
C LYS A 40 -4.13 -10.60 -0.57
N ARG A 41 -5.12 -10.05 0.12
CA ARG A 41 -5.24 -8.62 0.38
C ARG A 41 -4.84 -8.33 1.82
N VAL A 42 -3.80 -7.54 2.03
CA VAL A 42 -3.39 -7.08 3.35
C VAL A 42 -4.10 -5.77 3.69
N VAL A 43 -4.78 -5.72 4.82
CA VAL A 43 -5.62 -4.60 5.22
C VAL A 43 -5.12 -3.97 6.51
N PHE A 44 -4.79 -2.68 6.44
CA PHE A 44 -4.51 -1.82 7.59
C PHE A 44 -5.69 -0.89 7.81
N ARG A 45 -6.37 -1.05 8.94
CA ARG A 45 -7.57 -0.28 9.26
C ARG A 45 -7.28 1.23 9.26
N GLY A 46 -8.03 1.98 8.46
CA GLY A 46 -7.89 3.43 8.32
C GLY A 46 -6.76 3.91 7.41
N PHE A 47 -5.67 3.15 7.28
CA PHE A 47 -4.53 3.51 6.43
C PHE A 47 -4.76 3.10 4.98
N GLY A 48 -5.11 1.85 4.74
CA GLY A 48 -5.35 1.35 3.39
C GLY A 48 -5.19 -0.15 3.25
N SER A 49 -5.17 -0.61 2.01
CA SER A 49 -4.95 -2.03 1.72
C SER A 49 -4.02 -2.23 0.54
N PHE A 50 -3.23 -3.29 0.62
CA PHE A 50 -2.36 -3.77 -0.45
C PHE A 50 -2.94 -5.04 -1.05
N SER A 51 -2.94 -5.14 -2.37
CA SER A 51 -3.37 -6.34 -3.08
C SER A 51 -2.77 -6.39 -4.47
N ARG A 52 -2.55 -7.59 -4.97
CA ARG A 52 -2.24 -7.85 -6.38
C ARG A 52 -3.43 -8.59 -6.98
N GLY A 53 -3.82 -8.23 -8.19
CA GLY A 53 -4.80 -9.04 -8.92
C GLY A 53 -4.20 -10.41 -9.26
N LEU A 54 -5.02 -11.46 -9.28
CA LEU A 54 -4.60 -12.76 -9.78
C LEU A 54 -4.37 -12.66 -11.30
N PRO A 55 -3.27 -13.26 -11.81
CA PRO A 55 -3.06 -13.31 -13.24
C PRO A 55 -4.11 -14.22 -13.89
N ALA A 56 -4.70 -13.75 -14.95
CA ALA A 56 -5.59 -14.56 -15.78
C ALA A 56 -5.19 -14.39 -17.24
N GLN A 57 -5.13 -15.49 -17.96
CA GLN A 57 -4.96 -15.46 -19.41
C GLN A 57 -6.25 -14.93 -20.03
N LYS A 58 -6.12 -13.89 -20.84
CA LYS A 58 -7.22 -13.34 -21.63
C LYS A 58 -6.85 -13.36 -23.10
N THR A 59 -7.81 -13.73 -23.91
CA THR A 59 -7.73 -13.59 -25.36
C THR A 59 -8.37 -12.27 -25.77
N GLY A 60 -7.70 -11.56 -26.65
CA GLY A 60 -8.18 -10.35 -27.27
C GLY A 60 -7.83 -10.32 -28.75
N ARG A 61 -8.13 -9.23 -29.43
CA ARG A 61 -7.70 -9.01 -30.82
C ARG A 61 -6.77 -7.82 -30.89
N ASN A 62 -5.73 -7.93 -31.67
CA ASN A 62 -4.86 -6.81 -32.02
C ASN A 62 -5.67 -5.79 -32.83
N PRO A 63 -5.87 -4.56 -32.36
CA PRO A 63 -6.71 -3.58 -33.08
C PRO A 63 -6.18 -3.18 -34.44
N ARG A 64 -4.86 -3.35 -34.70
CA ARG A 64 -4.24 -3.01 -35.99
C ARG A 64 -4.27 -4.15 -36.99
N THR A 65 -4.16 -5.41 -36.53
CA THR A 65 -4.02 -6.57 -37.44
C THR A 65 -5.22 -7.50 -37.39
N GLY A 66 -6.17 -7.32 -36.47
CA GLY A 66 -7.33 -8.19 -36.26
C GLY A 66 -6.98 -9.60 -35.74
N LYS A 67 -5.68 -9.95 -35.63
CA LYS A 67 -5.25 -11.28 -35.17
C LYS A 67 -5.53 -11.50 -33.68
N PRO A 68 -5.87 -12.73 -33.26
CA PRO A 68 -6.02 -13.04 -31.84
C PRO A 68 -4.67 -12.92 -31.14
N ILE A 69 -4.70 -12.35 -29.93
CA ILE A 69 -3.55 -12.26 -29.04
C ILE A 69 -3.95 -12.77 -27.67
N THR A 70 -3.05 -13.51 -27.00
CA THR A 70 -3.22 -13.91 -25.61
C THR A 70 -2.30 -13.06 -24.76
N TYR A 71 -2.85 -12.47 -23.68
CA TYR A 71 -2.11 -11.64 -22.75
C TYR A 71 -2.50 -11.94 -21.30
N THR A 72 -1.56 -11.75 -20.39
CA THR A 72 -1.83 -11.88 -18.97
C THR A 72 -2.48 -10.60 -18.43
N ALA A 73 -3.73 -10.69 -18.04
CA ALA A 73 -4.43 -9.61 -17.35
C ALA A 73 -4.48 -9.90 -15.84
N TYR A 74 -4.21 -8.88 -15.04
CA TYR A 74 -4.40 -8.96 -13.60
C TYR A 74 -5.78 -8.40 -13.26
N HIS A 75 -6.70 -9.24 -12.84
CA HIS A 75 -8.01 -8.80 -12.39
C HIS A 75 -8.13 -8.94 -10.87
N LYS A 76 -8.83 -8.01 -10.27
CA LYS A 76 -9.14 -8.04 -8.86
C LYS A 76 -10.37 -8.94 -8.68
N PRO A 77 -10.26 -10.14 -8.10
CA PRO A 77 -11.44 -10.94 -7.78
C PRO A 77 -12.35 -10.15 -6.84
N LYS A 78 -13.65 -10.38 -6.91
CA LYS A 78 -14.63 -9.72 -6.04
C LYS A 78 -14.35 -9.96 -4.56
N SER A 79 -13.72 -11.08 -4.23
CA SER A 79 -13.35 -11.46 -2.88
C SER A 79 -11.94 -12.06 -2.88
N LEU A 80 -10.96 -11.30 -2.39
CA LEU A 80 -9.64 -11.84 -2.07
C LEU A 80 -9.60 -12.21 -0.59
N PRO A 81 -8.97 -13.33 -0.21
CA PRO A 81 -8.67 -13.61 1.19
C PRO A 81 -7.98 -12.39 1.81
N ALA A 82 -8.51 -11.91 2.92
CA ALA A 82 -7.99 -10.74 3.57
C ALA A 82 -7.13 -11.13 4.77
N VAL A 83 -5.91 -10.60 4.81
CA VAL A 83 -5.04 -10.66 5.98
C VAL A 83 -5.20 -9.36 6.74
N GLY A 84 -5.70 -9.46 7.95
CA GLY A 84 -5.90 -8.33 8.85
C GLY A 84 -4.62 -7.91 9.56
N GLU A 85 -4.67 -6.75 10.19
CA GLU A 85 -3.55 -6.20 10.95
C GLU A 85 -3.11 -7.10 12.11
N THR A 86 -4.05 -7.80 12.76
CA THR A 86 -3.73 -8.72 13.87
C THR A 86 -2.88 -9.90 13.40
N THR A 87 -3.26 -10.54 12.31
CA THR A 87 -2.49 -11.66 11.73
C THR A 87 -1.09 -11.20 11.35
N LEU A 88 -1.00 -10.09 10.63
CA LEU A 88 0.28 -9.56 10.21
C LEU A 88 1.17 -9.16 11.40
N ARG A 89 0.58 -8.59 12.46
CA ARG A 89 1.31 -8.25 13.69
C ARG A 89 1.89 -9.50 14.36
N ASN A 90 1.11 -10.59 14.45
CA ASN A 90 1.57 -11.84 15.03
C ASN A 90 2.75 -12.44 14.25
N GLU A 91 2.64 -12.44 12.93
CA GLU A 91 3.71 -12.92 12.03
C GLU A 91 4.98 -12.07 12.16
N ILE A 92 4.84 -10.74 12.18
CA ILE A 92 5.98 -9.82 12.35
C ILE A 92 6.63 -9.98 13.72
N ALA A 93 5.84 -10.13 14.79
CA ALA A 93 6.36 -10.33 16.13
C ALA A 93 7.25 -11.59 16.19
N ALA A 94 6.78 -12.69 15.59
CA ALA A 94 7.53 -13.95 15.53
C ALA A 94 8.82 -13.79 14.71
N ASP A 95 8.75 -13.20 13.52
CA ASP A 95 9.91 -13.05 12.62
C ASP A 95 10.97 -12.09 13.17
N ALA A 96 10.52 -10.98 13.77
CA ALA A 96 11.41 -9.97 14.33
C ALA A 96 11.89 -10.27 15.75
N GLN A 97 11.37 -11.35 16.36
CA GLN A 97 11.67 -11.72 17.75
C GLN A 97 11.39 -10.57 18.74
N VAL A 98 10.23 -9.99 18.62
CA VAL A 98 9.72 -8.95 19.53
C VAL A 98 8.36 -9.36 20.09
N SER A 99 7.92 -8.74 21.18
CA SER A 99 6.60 -9.00 21.73
C SER A 99 5.49 -8.52 20.78
N LEU A 100 4.28 -9.04 20.94
CA LEU A 100 3.10 -8.62 20.18
C LEU A 100 2.80 -7.13 20.38
N ASP A 101 3.05 -6.62 21.56
CA ASP A 101 2.80 -5.22 21.86
C ASP A 101 3.83 -4.31 21.19
N GLU A 102 5.10 -4.67 21.23
CA GLU A 102 6.17 -3.98 20.50
C GLU A 102 5.91 -3.96 18.99
N ALA A 103 5.54 -5.09 18.40
CA ALA A 103 5.17 -5.16 16.98
C ALA A 103 3.96 -4.26 16.67
N GLY A 104 2.99 -4.19 17.58
CA GLY A 104 1.82 -3.31 17.45
C GLY A 104 2.20 -1.83 17.46
N ARG A 105 3.03 -1.41 18.43
CA ARG A 105 3.54 -0.03 18.52
C ARG A 105 4.39 0.32 17.29
N ALA A 106 5.25 -0.58 16.84
CA ALA A 106 6.10 -0.38 15.67
C ALA A 106 5.28 -0.21 14.38
N LEU A 107 4.25 -1.01 14.16
CA LEU A 107 3.33 -0.86 13.01
C LEU A 107 2.54 0.45 13.08
N ALA A 108 2.14 0.90 14.26
CA ALA A 108 1.48 2.19 14.44
C ALA A 108 2.45 3.35 14.11
N ALA A 109 3.69 3.28 14.61
CA ALA A 109 4.75 4.24 14.33
C ALA A 109 5.09 4.31 12.83
N LEU A 110 5.19 3.17 12.16
CA LEU A 110 5.40 3.09 10.71
C LEU A 110 4.31 3.83 9.93
N ARG A 111 3.04 3.58 10.26
CA ARG A 111 1.91 4.26 9.61
C ARG A 111 1.92 5.76 9.88
N ALA A 112 2.23 6.17 11.10
CA ALA A 112 2.33 7.57 11.48
C ALA A 112 3.46 8.27 10.70
N ALA A 113 4.62 7.66 10.58
CA ALA A 113 5.76 8.17 9.83
C ALA A 113 5.42 8.39 8.35
N ILE A 114 4.82 7.39 7.69
CA ILE A 114 4.38 7.49 6.29
C ILE A 114 3.35 8.61 6.13
N THR A 115 2.34 8.64 7.00
CA THR A 115 1.28 9.66 6.96
C THR A 115 1.84 11.07 7.13
N THR A 116 2.73 11.27 8.10
CA THR A 116 3.37 12.56 8.37
C THR A 116 4.24 13.02 7.20
N SER A 117 5.03 12.11 6.60
CA SER A 117 5.81 12.40 5.41
C SER A 117 4.92 12.87 4.25
N MET A 118 3.81 12.17 4.01
CA MET A 118 2.86 12.54 2.95
C MET A 118 2.12 13.86 3.21
N ARG A 119 1.73 14.13 4.47
CA ARG A 119 1.11 15.43 4.84
C ARG A 119 2.01 16.60 4.49
N LYS A 120 3.31 16.49 4.76
CA LYS A 120 4.32 17.50 4.42
C LYS A 120 4.64 17.57 2.92
N GLY A 121 3.96 16.78 2.07
CA GLY A 121 4.23 16.71 0.64
C GLY A 121 5.48 15.91 0.27
N GLY A 122 6.08 15.23 1.25
CA GLY A 122 7.26 14.39 1.05
C GLY A 122 6.94 13.02 0.48
N ILE A 123 8.01 12.28 0.20
CA ILE A 123 7.96 10.90 -0.30
C ILE A 123 8.57 9.99 0.77
N ALA A 124 7.89 8.89 1.08
CA ALA A 124 8.45 7.81 1.90
C ALA A 124 8.89 6.67 0.98
N THR A 125 10.20 6.44 0.90
CA THR A 125 10.80 5.45 0.00
C THR A 125 11.38 4.29 0.80
N PHE A 126 11.00 3.07 0.44
CA PHE A 126 11.53 1.83 0.98
C PHE A 126 12.18 1.06 -0.18
N TYR A 127 13.50 0.92 -0.11
CA TYR A 127 14.27 0.26 -1.17
C TYR A 127 13.82 -1.20 -1.34
N GLY A 128 13.62 -1.64 -2.58
CA GLY A 128 13.14 -2.99 -2.89
C GLY A 128 11.64 -3.22 -2.66
N PHE A 129 10.93 -2.32 -1.96
CA PHE A 129 9.48 -2.42 -1.72
C PHE A 129 8.69 -1.41 -2.55
N GLY A 130 8.99 -0.12 -2.42
CA GLY A 130 8.31 0.93 -3.16
C GLY A 130 8.30 2.28 -2.44
N ARG A 131 7.48 3.20 -2.94
CA ARG A 131 7.38 4.55 -2.38
C ARG A 131 5.94 5.02 -2.23
N PHE A 132 5.67 5.69 -1.13
CA PHE A 132 4.43 6.42 -0.88
C PHE A 132 4.62 7.88 -1.24
N TYR A 133 3.66 8.47 -1.91
CA TYR A 133 3.68 9.87 -2.33
C TYR A 133 2.27 10.41 -2.50
N VAL A 134 2.16 11.72 -2.58
CA VAL A 134 0.89 12.40 -2.82
C VAL A 134 0.80 12.81 -4.28
N GLY A 135 -0.20 12.28 -4.98
CA GLY A 135 -0.59 12.77 -6.31
C GLY A 135 -1.62 13.88 -6.20
N LYS A 136 -1.56 14.86 -7.09
CA LYS A 136 -2.60 15.88 -7.25
C LYS A 136 -3.62 15.42 -8.29
N ARG A 137 -4.90 15.67 -8.05
CA ARG A 137 -5.99 15.51 -9.00
C ARG A 137 -6.64 16.87 -9.20
N SER A 138 -6.60 17.36 -10.43
CA SER A 138 -7.24 18.64 -10.78
C SER A 138 -8.77 18.54 -10.66
N ALA A 139 -9.40 19.67 -10.44
CA ALA A 139 -10.84 19.80 -10.53
C ALA A 139 -11.28 19.44 -11.97
N ARG A 140 -12.43 18.79 -12.08
CA ARG A 140 -13.03 18.41 -13.37
C ARG A 140 -14.52 18.36 -13.29
N ASN A 141 -15.18 18.60 -14.39
CA ASN A 141 -16.61 18.34 -14.49
C ASN A 141 -16.84 16.83 -14.66
N GLY A 142 -17.73 16.29 -13.87
CA GLY A 142 -18.26 14.94 -13.96
C GLY A 142 -19.76 14.96 -14.26
N ARG A 143 -20.36 13.78 -14.38
CA ARG A 143 -21.80 13.63 -14.56
C ARG A 143 -22.33 12.66 -13.50
N ASN A 144 -23.45 13.00 -12.89
CA ASN A 144 -24.15 12.10 -11.99
C ASN A 144 -24.78 10.97 -12.82
N PRO A 145 -24.40 9.69 -12.61
CA PRO A 145 -24.89 8.60 -13.45
C PRO A 145 -26.41 8.35 -13.30
N ARG A 146 -27.03 8.78 -12.20
CA ARG A 146 -28.45 8.59 -11.93
C ARG A 146 -29.33 9.71 -12.51
N THR A 147 -28.86 10.96 -12.46
CA THR A 147 -29.65 12.13 -12.85
C THR A 147 -29.18 12.78 -14.16
N GLY A 148 -28.00 12.41 -14.64
CA GLY A 148 -27.39 13.05 -15.81
C GLY A 148 -26.85 14.46 -15.54
N ALA A 149 -27.07 15.04 -14.35
CA ALA A 149 -26.66 16.39 -14.01
C ALA A 149 -25.14 16.54 -13.97
N SER A 150 -24.64 17.71 -14.39
CA SER A 150 -23.21 18.06 -14.27
C SER A 150 -22.85 18.28 -12.81
N VAL A 151 -21.71 17.69 -12.37
CA VAL A 151 -21.19 17.81 -11.00
C VAL A 151 -19.74 18.24 -11.05
N LEU A 152 -19.39 19.32 -10.36
CA LEU A 152 -17.98 19.72 -10.21
C LEU A 152 -17.26 18.82 -9.19
N ILE A 153 -16.33 18.01 -9.67
CA ILE A 153 -15.42 17.22 -8.83
C ILE A 153 -14.24 18.11 -8.47
N ARG A 154 -14.12 18.49 -7.20
CA ARG A 154 -13.07 19.37 -6.71
C ARG A 154 -11.68 18.75 -6.85
N ALA A 155 -10.65 19.60 -6.94
CA ALA A 155 -9.26 19.17 -6.83
C ALA A 155 -9.02 18.48 -5.50
N ALA A 156 -8.17 17.45 -5.50
CA ALA A 156 -7.84 16.71 -4.29
C ALA A 156 -6.40 16.22 -4.31
N ARG A 157 -5.80 16.10 -3.14
CA ARG A 157 -4.54 15.38 -2.91
C ARG A 157 -4.86 13.91 -2.66
N VAL A 158 -4.20 13.01 -3.36
CA VAL A 158 -4.50 11.57 -3.31
C VAL A 158 -3.26 10.79 -2.89
N PRO A 159 -3.30 10.07 -1.75
CA PRO A 159 -2.23 9.18 -1.38
C PRO A 159 -2.04 8.08 -2.43
N ARG A 160 -0.81 7.89 -2.87
CA ARG A 160 -0.44 6.89 -3.87
C ARG A 160 0.74 6.07 -3.40
N PHE A 161 0.82 4.86 -3.90
CA PHE A 161 1.96 3.97 -3.74
C PHE A 161 2.44 3.52 -5.11
N ARG A 162 3.75 3.49 -5.30
CA ARG A 162 4.39 2.92 -6.49
C ARG A 162 5.34 1.84 -6.03
N ALA A 163 5.04 0.59 -6.40
CA ALA A 163 5.89 -0.54 -6.10
C ALA A 163 7.25 -0.42 -6.81
N SER A 164 8.29 -0.94 -6.20
CA SER A 164 9.62 -1.04 -6.80
C SER A 164 9.59 -2.02 -7.98
N LYS A 165 10.32 -1.72 -9.05
CA LYS A 165 10.49 -2.63 -10.19
C LYS A 165 11.31 -3.85 -9.81
N THR A 166 12.29 -3.68 -8.93
CA THR A 166 13.24 -4.73 -8.51
C THR A 166 12.64 -5.70 -7.49
N GLY A 167 11.63 -5.32 -6.75
CA GLY A 167 11.07 -6.10 -5.65
C GLY A 167 9.91 -7.03 -5.99
N ASN A 168 9.54 -7.15 -7.27
CA ASN A 168 8.45 -7.98 -7.82
C ASN A 168 7.11 -7.97 -7.03
N ALA A 169 6.95 -7.03 -6.13
CA ALA A 169 5.78 -6.91 -5.27
C ALA A 169 4.57 -6.28 -5.98
N GLY A 170 4.53 -6.19 -7.30
CA GLY A 170 3.50 -5.65 -8.21
C GLY A 170 2.10 -5.30 -7.64
N GLY A 171 2.04 -5.04 -6.34
CA GLY A 171 0.83 -4.78 -5.58
C GLY A 171 0.30 -3.36 -5.82
N LYS A 172 -1.02 -3.25 -5.85
CA LYS A 172 -1.74 -1.97 -5.84
C LYS A 172 -2.08 -1.60 -4.40
N PHE A 173 -1.92 -0.33 -4.09
CA PHE A 173 -2.36 0.24 -2.82
C PHE A 173 -3.67 0.99 -3.00
N SER A 174 -4.62 0.74 -2.13
CA SER A 174 -5.86 1.52 -2.02
C SER A 174 -5.84 2.27 -0.69
N ALA A 175 -5.73 3.58 -0.72
CA ALA A 175 -5.71 4.42 0.47
C ALA A 175 -7.05 4.37 1.22
N GLY A 176 -6.97 4.21 2.55
CA GLY A 176 -8.13 4.28 3.44
C GLY A 176 -8.60 5.72 3.66
N GLU A 177 -9.82 5.88 4.18
CA GLU A 177 -10.42 7.20 4.36
C GLU A 177 -9.66 8.09 5.35
N ARG A 178 -9.14 7.54 6.45
CA ARG A 178 -8.33 8.31 7.42
C ARG A 178 -7.06 8.85 6.79
N LEU A 179 -6.39 8.04 5.94
CA LEU A 179 -5.19 8.49 5.24
C LEU A 179 -5.53 9.56 4.19
N LYS A 180 -6.63 9.41 3.47
CA LYS A 180 -7.10 10.42 2.51
C LYS A 180 -7.41 11.74 3.20
N ALA A 181 -8.11 11.70 4.33
CA ALA A 181 -8.42 12.88 5.14
C ALA A 181 -7.16 13.56 5.70
N ALA A 182 -6.18 12.78 6.13
CA ALA A 182 -4.93 13.32 6.67
C ALA A 182 -4.05 14.04 5.65
N VAL A 183 -4.24 13.79 4.35
CA VAL A 183 -3.41 14.33 3.27
C VAL A 183 -4.08 15.52 2.56
N ASN A 184 -5.40 15.67 2.66
CA ASN A 184 -6.17 16.79 2.12
C ASN A 184 -6.30 17.91 3.15
#